data_d54669ce23d7f9e80c8cfc13ef091878
#
_entry.id   d54669ce23d7f9e80c8cfc13ef091878
#
_cell.length_a   1.000
_cell.length_b   1.000
_cell.length_c   1.000
_cell.angle_alpha   90.00
_cell.angle_beta   90.00
_cell.angle_gamma   90.00
#
_symmetry.space_group_name_H-M   'P 1'
#
loop_
_entity.id
_entity.type
_entity.pdbx_description
1 polymer ?
#
loop_
_entity_poly.entity_id
_entity_poly.type
_entity_poly.pdbx_seq_one_letter_code
_entity_poly.pdbx_strand_id
1 'polypeptide(L)'
;MYGAALHIDTPAGRVAAYELGTGRTVVMLHSFNAAGSGVELAPLATQLAKTRRVVLVDWLGFGTSDRPDVAYDAQLYGEQLELIRTAVLQEGETSVDVVALSLPGQYVVVAAAEHPERYGRIVLISPTGFGRFKGGAGPGTLMVYRLLRVTGIGRLLFGILARRQVIHRFIAQIFADPERIPADYERYCWRTCQQPGAFRAPLAFVSGRLNDPRAGGAYAQLTNETLLAFGDQPRFTDPAASQALVAANEQLRAVTIEHAGDLPQVEQPDETATVVEAFLRGASA
;
A
#
# COMPACT_ATOMS: atom_id res chain seq x y z
N MET A 1 14.14 12.92 2.13
CA MET A 1 14.64 11.92 1.16
C MET A 1 15.03 10.70 1.97
N TYR A 2 14.45 9.55 1.69
CA TYR A 2 14.44 8.39 2.58
C TYR A 2 15.38 7.30 2.03
N GLY A 3 16.70 7.48 2.08
CA GLY A 3 17.66 6.47 1.65
C GLY A 3 18.26 6.68 0.24
N ALA A 4 18.98 5.66 -0.25
CA ALA A 4 19.54 5.67 -1.60
C ALA A 4 18.44 5.47 -2.65
N ALA A 5 18.40 6.34 -3.65
CA ALA A 5 17.41 6.21 -4.72
C ALA A 5 17.76 5.02 -5.63
N LEU A 6 16.77 4.19 -5.89
CA LEU A 6 16.81 3.05 -6.80
C LEU A 6 15.73 3.23 -7.88
N HIS A 7 16.01 2.82 -9.09
CA HIS A 7 15.02 2.79 -10.17
C HIS A 7 14.87 1.37 -10.70
N ILE A 8 13.61 0.94 -10.83
CA ILE A 8 13.24 -0.37 -11.36
C ILE A 8 12.55 -0.12 -12.69
N ASP A 9 13.16 -0.56 -13.77
CA ASP A 9 12.58 -0.45 -15.11
C ASP A 9 11.47 -1.50 -15.28
N THR A 10 10.32 -1.05 -15.76
CA THR A 10 9.19 -1.90 -16.12
C THR A 10 8.77 -1.62 -17.56
N PRO A 11 8.05 -2.52 -18.23
CA PRO A 11 7.53 -2.26 -19.57
C PRO A 11 6.65 -1.01 -19.68
N ALA A 12 6.03 -0.61 -18.56
CA ALA A 12 5.13 0.54 -18.52
C ALA A 12 5.82 1.86 -18.09
N GLY A 13 7.04 1.82 -17.58
CA GLY A 13 7.79 3.00 -17.10
C GLY A 13 8.65 2.68 -15.89
N ARG A 14 9.37 3.67 -15.38
CA ARG A 14 10.26 3.51 -14.23
C ARG A 14 9.51 3.65 -12.92
N VAL A 15 9.77 2.70 -12.05
CA VAL A 15 9.34 2.69 -10.65
C VAL A 15 10.47 3.22 -9.80
N ALA A 16 10.19 4.23 -8.98
CA ALA A 16 11.13 4.73 -8.00
C ALA A 16 11.05 3.92 -6.72
N ALA A 17 12.19 3.62 -6.14
CA ALA A 17 12.30 2.99 -4.84
C ALA A 17 13.43 3.64 -4.03
N TYR A 18 13.41 3.41 -2.73
CA TYR A 18 14.39 3.97 -1.78
C TYR A 18 14.88 2.84 -0.90
N GLU A 19 16.19 2.66 -0.87
CA GLU A 19 16.84 1.63 -0.07
C GLU A 19 17.40 2.21 1.22
N LEU A 20 17.10 1.56 2.35
CA LEU A 20 17.57 1.92 3.68
C LEU A 20 18.03 0.67 4.42
N GLY A 21 19.06 0.81 5.26
CA GLY A 21 19.53 -0.27 6.13
C GLY A 21 20.20 -1.41 5.39
N THR A 22 20.44 -2.51 6.10
CA THR A 22 21.07 -3.73 5.60
C THR A 22 20.47 -4.96 6.28
N GLY A 23 20.66 -6.14 5.70
CA GLY A 23 20.13 -7.41 6.22
C GLY A 23 19.06 -8.00 5.31
N ARG A 24 18.17 -8.83 5.85
CA ARG A 24 17.09 -9.46 5.08
C ARG A 24 16.17 -8.41 4.46
N THR A 25 15.83 -8.61 3.19
CA THR A 25 15.04 -7.66 2.41
C THR A 25 13.58 -7.62 2.86
N VAL A 26 13.08 -6.40 3.10
CA VAL A 26 11.66 -6.08 3.31
C VAL A 26 11.22 -5.08 2.25
N VAL A 27 10.26 -5.47 1.42
CA VAL A 27 9.63 -4.59 0.43
C VAL A 27 8.45 -3.87 1.08
N MET A 28 8.40 -2.55 1.00
CA MET A 28 7.35 -1.73 1.57
C MET A 28 6.52 -1.03 0.50
N LEU A 29 5.21 -1.24 0.52
CA LEU A 29 4.26 -0.89 -0.53
C LEU A 29 3.18 0.04 0.02
N HIS A 30 3.19 1.31 -0.41
CA HIS A 30 2.25 2.35 0.06
C HIS A 30 0.83 2.15 -0.49
N SER A 31 -0.16 2.82 0.11
CA SER A 31 -1.57 2.76 -0.28
C SER A 31 -1.87 3.43 -1.63
N PHE A 32 -3.07 3.17 -2.16
CA PHE A 32 -3.61 3.90 -3.30
C PHE A 32 -4.66 4.91 -2.86
N ASN A 33 -4.38 6.17 -3.13
CA ASN A 33 -5.28 7.29 -2.91
C ASN A 33 -4.86 8.46 -3.84
N ALA A 34 -5.44 9.65 -3.68
CA ALA A 34 -5.06 10.80 -4.51
C ALA A 34 -3.59 11.23 -4.32
N ALA A 35 -3.01 10.96 -3.17
CA ALA A 35 -1.69 11.42 -2.73
C ALA A 35 -0.74 10.29 -2.33
N GLY A 36 -1.09 9.03 -2.60
CA GLY A 36 -0.32 7.85 -2.21
C GLY A 36 1.14 7.91 -2.63
N SER A 37 2.02 7.53 -1.72
CA SER A 37 3.47 7.46 -1.94
C SER A 37 4.17 6.79 -0.76
N GLY A 38 5.43 6.44 -0.93
CA GLY A 38 6.25 5.86 0.14
C GLY A 38 6.33 6.68 1.42
N VAL A 39 5.99 7.98 1.38
CA VAL A 39 5.96 8.82 2.60
C VAL A 39 5.02 8.25 3.67
N GLU A 40 3.96 7.54 3.28
CA GLU A 40 3.02 6.90 4.20
C GLU A 40 3.67 5.83 5.08
N LEU A 41 4.73 5.22 4.61
CA LEU A 41 5.45 4.15 5.29
C LEU A 41 6.84 4.60 5.81
N ALA A 42 7.24 5.84 5.55
CA ALA A 42 8.58 6.33 5.86
C ALA A 42 8.95 6.29 7.36
N PRO A 43 8.05 6.60 8.31
CA PRO A 43 8.37 6.44 9.74
C PRO A 43 8.69 4.98 10.09
N LEU A 44 7.87 4.03 9.65
CA LEU A 44 8.09 2.60 9.85
C LEU A 44 9.36 2.11 9.13
N ALA A 45 9.57 2.53 7.88
CA ALA A 45 10.77 2.19 7.10
C ALA A 45 12.07 2.59 7.83
N THR A 46 12.07 3.78 8.43
CA THR A 46 13.22 4.28 9.20
C THR A 46 13.51 3.41 10.44
N GLN A 47 12.48 2.90 11.11
CA GLN A 47 12.66 2.03 12.26
C GLN A 47 13.16 0.64 11.84
N LEU A 48 12.52 0.02 10.84
CA LEU A 48 12.89 -1.30 10.33
C LEU A 48 14.30 -1.32 9.72
N ALA A 49 14.74 -0.21 9.14
CA ALA A 49 16.09 -0.08 8.57
C ALA A 49 17.24 -0.21 9.57
N LYS A 50 16.96 -0.18 10.87
CA LYS A 50 17.96 -0.43 11.93
C LYS A 50 18.44 -1.90 11.94
N THR A 51 17.63 -2.82 11.43
CA THR A 51 17.88 -4.27 11.51
C THR A 51 17.64 -5.02 10.19
N ARG A 52 17.10 -4.33 9.17
CA ARG A 52 16.71 -4.91 7.88
C ARG A 52 17.12 -4.02 6.73
N ARG A 53 17.26 -4.62 5.57
CA ARG A 53 17.29 -3.88 4.30
C ARG A 53 15.86 -3.61 3.88
N VAL A 54 15.46 -2.35 3.93
CA VAL A 54 14.13 -1.88 3.55
C VAL A 54 14.18 -1.32 2.14
N VAL A 55 13.28 -1.77 1.27
CA VAL A 55 13.06 -1.20 -0.06
C VAL A 55 11.66 -0.60 -0.08
N LEU A 56 11.59 0.72 0.08
CA LEU A 56 10.36 1.50 0.05
C LEU A 56 10.04 1.91 -1.39
N VAL A 57 8.91 1.49 -1.92
CA VAL A 57 8.57 1.63 -3.35
C VAL A 57 7.46 2.67 -3.55
N ASP A 58 7.64 3.54 -4.54
CA ASP A 58 6.56 4.34 -5.10
C ASP A 58 5.97 3.58 -6.30
N TRP A 59 4.70 3.19 -6.24
CA TRP A 59 4.03 2.53 -7.35
C TRP A 59 3.98 3.39 -8.61
N LEU A 60 3.99 2.78 -9.79
CA LEU A 60 3.79 3.48 -11.06
C LEU A 60 2.51 4.35 -11.00
N GLY A 61 2.61 5.60 -11.42
CA GLY A 61 1.50 6.55 -11.31
C GLY A 61 1.45 7.34 -9.99
N PHE A 62 2.30 7.01 -9.02
CA PHE A 62 2.34 7.60 -7.68
C PHE A 62 3.74 8.10 -7.30
N GLY A 63 3.83 8.81 -6.17
CA GLY A 63 5.09 9.28 -5.59
C GLY A 63 5.99 9.97 -6.59
N THR A 64 7.21 9.47 -6.75
CA THR A 64 8.21 9.94 -7.71
C THR A 64 8.39 9.01 -8.92
N SER A 65 7.60 7.94 -9.01
CA SER A 65 7.55 7.05 -10.16
C SER A 65 6.96 7.72 -11.40
N ASP A 66 7.27 7.17 -12.58
CA ASP A 66 6.68 7.62 -13.83
C ASP A 66 5.15 7.53 -13.81
N ARG A 67 4.50 8.40 -14.59
CA ARG A 67 3.04 8.48 -14.72
C ARG A 67 2.61 8.34 -16.17
N PRO A 68 2.88 7.18 -16.82
CA PRO A 68 2.55 6.98 -18.22
C PRO A 68 1.03 7.01 -18.46
N ASP A 69 0.64 7.23 -19.70
CA ASP A 69 -0.76 7.12 -20.12
C ASP A 69 -1.10 5.68 -20.50
N VAL A 70 -1.18 4.83 -19.50
CA VAL A 70 -1.52 3.39 -19.63
C VAL A 70 -2.84 3.08 -18.94
N ALA A 71 -3.35 1.87 -19.12
CA ALA A 71 -4.46 1.37 -18.32
C ALA A 71 -3.93 0.95 -16.94
N TYR A 72 -4.33 1.67 -15.90
CA TYR A 72 -4.07 1.29 -14.52
C TYR A 72 -5.15 0.32 -14.05
N ASP A 73 -4.77 -0.87 -13.65
CA ASP A 73 -5.66 -1.90 -13.11
C ASP A 73 -4.90 -2.89 -12.22
N ALA A 74 -5.63 -3.87 -11.65
CA ALA A 74 -5.06 -4.86 -10.76
C ALA A 74 -4.00 -5.74 -11.43
N GLN A 75 -4.16 -6.03 -12.74
CA GLN A 75 -3.18 -6.82 -13.49
C GLN A 75 -1.84 -6.09 -13.59
N LEU A 76 -1.85 -4.81 -13.99
CA LEU A 76 -0.63 -3.98 -14.09
C LEU A 76 0.15 -3.99 -12.77
N TYR A 77 -0.55 -3.81 -11.65
CA TYR A 77 0.12 -3.74 -10.34
C TYR A 77 0.55 -5.11 -9.79
N GLY A 78 -0.18 -6.18 -10.13
CA GLY A 78 0.26 -7.54 -9.83
C GLY A 78 1.56 -7.91 -10.59
N GLU A 79 1.62 -7.60 -11.89
CA GLU A 79 2.83 -7.78 -12.70
C GLU A 79 3.99 -6.91 -12.18
N GLN A 80 3.70 -5.66 -11.78
CA GLN A 80 4.70 -4.77 -11.22
C GLN A 80 5.25 -5.27 -9.89
N LEU A 81 4.41 -5.86 -9.02
CA LEU A 81 4.86 -6.47 -7.76
C LEU A 81 5.93 -7.54 -8.01
N GLU A 82 5.74 -8.42 -8.99
CA GLU A 82 6.69 -9.46 -9.33
C GLU A 82 8.01 -8.90 -9.90
N LEU A 83 7.92 -7.85 -10.73
CA LEU A 83 9.11 -7.16 -11.24
C LEU A 83 9.90 -6.49 -10.11
N ILE A 84 9.21 -5.79 -9.20
CA ILE A 84 9.83 -5.17 -8.02
C ILE A 84 10.51 -6.25 -7.18
N ARG A 85 9.78 -7.31 -6.80
CA ARG A 85 10.31 -8.41 -5.99
C ARG A 85 11.60 -8.97 -6.60
N THR A 86 11.57 -9.27 -7.89
CA THR A 86 12.74 -9.85 -8.58
C THR A 86 13.91 -8.88 -8.62
N ALA A 87 13.65 -7.60 -8.87
CA ALA A 87 14.69 -6.57 -8.98
C ALA A 87 15.40 -6.26 -7.65
N VAL A 88 14.75 -6.52 -6.51
CA VAL A 88 15.29 -6.17 -5.19
C VAL A 88 15.93 -7.36 -4.45
N LEU A 89 15.83 -8.58 -4.98
CA LEU A 89 16.48 -9.75 -4.38
C LEU A 89 18.00 -9.55 -4.31
N GLN A 90 18.56 -9.84 -3.15
CA GLN A 90 20.01 -9.91 -2.98
C GLN A 90 20.54 -11.29 -3.36
N GLU A 91 21.84 -11.40 -3.52
CA GLU A 91 22.50 -12.67 -3.75
C GLU A 91 22.19 -13.64 -2.60
N GLY A 92 21.70 -14.83 -2.94
CA GLY A 92 21.28 -15.85 -1.99
C GLY A 92 19.87 -15.71 -1.42
N GLU A 93 19.16 -14.60 -1.70
CA GLU A 93 17.73 -14.48 -1.35
C GLU A 93 16.84 -15.13 -2.43
N THR A 94 15.90 -15.96 -2.01
CA THR A 94 14.85 -16.54 -2.87
C THR A 94 13.48 -15.94 -2.60
N SER A 95 13.32 -15.30 -1.44
CA SER A 95 12.07 -14.68 -0.98
C SER A 95 12.33 -13.34 -0.29
N VAL A 96 11.33 -12.48 -0.26
CA VAL A 96 11.34 -11.21 0.45
C VAL A 96 10.23 -11.16 1.50
N ASP A 97 10.47 -10.48 2.61
CA ASP A 97 9.40 -10.08 3.50
C ASP A 97 8.67 -8.87 2.90
N VAL A 98 7.37 -8.71 3.18
CA VAL A 98 6.58 -7.62 2.61
C VAL A 98 5.78 -6.90 3.68
N VAL A 99 5.78 -5.56 3.62
CA VAL A 99 4.84 -4.70 4.36
C VAL A 99 4.00 -3.95 3.34
N ALA A 100 2.70 -4.17 3.31
CA ALA A 100 1.80 -3.50 2.37
C ALA A 100 0.70 -2.74 3.11
N LEU A 101 0.46 -1.50 2.71
CA LEU A 101 -0.58 -0.65 3.26
C LEU A 101 -1.82 -0.67 2.37
N SER A 102 -2.98 -1.03 2.97
CA SER A 102 -4.30 -0.94 2.32
C SER A 102 -4.44 -1.84 1.07
N LEU A 103 -4.93 -1.30 -0.05
CA LEU A 103 -5.27 -2.03 -1.28
C LEU A 103 -4.10 -2.85 -1.88
N PRO A 104 -2.85 -2.37 -1.94
CA PRO A 104 -1.72 -3.18 -2.40
C PRO A 104 -1.55 -4.53 -1.69
N GLY A 105 -2.04 -4.66 -0.45
CA GLY A 105 -2.13 -5.94 0.23
C GLY A 105 -2.91 -7.00 -0.56
N GLN A 106 -3.88 -6.61 -1.39
CA GLN A 106 -4.62 -7.53 -2.25
C GLN A 106 -3.72 -8.22 -3.28
N TYR A 107 -2.77 -7.49 -3.86
CA TYR A 107 -1.82 -8.07 -4.81
C TYR A 107 -0.83 -9.01 -4.13
N VAL A 108 -0.39 -8.63 -2.93
CA VAL A 108 0.53 -9.44 -2.13
C VAL A 108 -0.12 -10.78 -1.76
N VAL A 109 -1.37 -10.76 -1.26
CA VAL A 109 -2.04 -12.02 -0.86
C VAL A 109 -2.35 -12.91 -2.06
N VAL A 110 -2.69 -12.34 -3.21
CA VAL A 110 -2.91 -13.12 -4.44
C VAL A 110 -1.61 -13.74 -4.92
N ALA A 111 -0.53 -12.96 -5.01
CA ALA A 111 0.78 -13.46 -5.46
C ALA A 111 1.37 -14.49 -4.49
N ALA A 112 1.21 -14.29 -3.17
CA ALA A 112 1.68 -15.24 -2.16
C ALA A 112 0.85 -16.53 -2.10
N ALA A 113 -0.45 -16.48 -2.38
CA ALA A 113 -1.28 -17.66 -2.49
C ALA A 113 -0.92 -18.51 -3.74
N GLU A 114 -0.53 -17.85 -4.83
CA GLU A 114 -0.10 -18.52 -6.07
C GLU A 114 1.37 -19.02 -6.00
N HIS A 115 2.25 -18.29 -5.29
CA HIS A 115 3.69 -18.52 -5.22
C HIS A 115 4.26 -18.28 -3.80
N PRO A 116 3.86 -19.09 -2.80
CA PRO A 116 4.24 -18.86 -1.40
C PRO A 116 5.76 -18.89 -1.16
N GLU A 117 6.52 -19.63 -1.97
CA GLU A 117 7.97 -19.74 -1.87
C GLU A 117 8.72 -18.43 -2.16
N ARG A 118 8.04 -17.47 -2.80
CA ARG A 118 8.63 -16.17 -3.19
C ARG A 118 8.52 -15.13 -2.09
N TYR A 119 7.72 -15.38 -1.07
CA TYR A 119 7.43 -14.47 0.02
C TYR A 119 7.81 -15.08 1.34
N GLY A 120 8.39 -14.29 2.23
CA GLY A 120 8.64 -14.64 3.62
C GLY A 120 7.43 -14.30 4.48
N ARG A 121 7.65 -13.48 5.51
CA ARG A 121 6.57 -12.93 6.34
C ARG A 121 5.89 -11.74 5.66
N ILE A 122 4.58 -11.69 5.82
CA ILE A 122 3.74 -10.66 5.22
C ILE A 122 3.08 -9.83 6.32
N VAL A 123 3.22 -8.51 6.26
CA VAL A 123 2.52 -7.57 7.13
C VAL A 123 1.58 -6.73 6.28
N LEU A 124 0.31 -6.76 6.61
CA LEU A 124 -0.72 -5.97 5.94
C LEU A 124 -1.27 -4.94 6.91
N ILE A 125 -0.97 -3.67 6.67
CA ILE A 125 -1.46 -2.56 7.48
C ILE A 125 -2.75 -2.06 6.86
N SER A 126 -3.80 -1.95 7.67
CA SER A 126 -5.13 -1.50 7.23
C SER A 126 -5.59 -2.18 5.93
N PRO A 127 -5.53 -3.52 5.83
CA PRO A 127 -5.79 -4.25 4.60
C PRO A 127 -7.25 -4.14 4.15
N THR A 128 -7.46 -4.34 2.84
CA THR A 128 -8.77 -4.38 2.17
C THR A 128 -8.94 -5.68 1.38
N GLY A 129 -10.07 -5.82 0.65
CA GLY A 129 -10.36 -7.03 -0.14
C GLY A 129 -11.28 -8.03 0.57
N PHE A 130 -11.74 -7.69 1.77
CA PHE A 130 -12.71 -8.47 2.55
C PHE A 130 -13.69 -7.54 3.29
N GLY A 131 -14.68 -8.11 3.99
CA GLY A 131 -15.67 -7.35 4.72
C GLY A 131 -16.46 -6.39 3.82
N ARG A 132 -16.66 -5.15 4.29
CA ARG A 132 -17.37 -4.09 3.56
C ARG A 132 -16.58 -3.57 2.36
N PHE A 133 -15.27 -3.74 2.34
CA PHE A 133 -14.35 -3.21 1.34
C PHE A 133 -13.89 -4.28 0.33
N LYS A 134 -14.79 -5.17 -0.05
CA LYS A 134 -14.56 -6.19 -1.10
C LYS A 134 -14.45 -5.62 -2.51
N GLY A 135 -14.61 -4.32 -2.67
CA GLY A 135 -14.65 -3.53 -3.88
C GLY A 135 -14.26 -4.20 -5.20
N GLY A 136 -14.89 -3.78 -6.26
CA GLY A 136 -14.55 -4.22 -7.63
C GLY A 136 -15.20 -3.29 -8.66
N ALA A 137 -14.61 -3.23 -9.85
CA ALA A 137 -15.16 -2.47 -10.96
C ALA A 137 -16.35 -3.19 -11.58
N GLY A 138 -17.55 -2.65 -11.44
CA GLY A 138 -18.70 -3.10 -12.24
C GLY A 138 -18.67 -2.52 -13.67
N PRO A 139 -19.49 -3.05 -14.59
CA PRO A 139 -19.56 -2.56 -15.98
C PRO A 139 -19.81 -1.05 -16.09
N GLY A 140 -20.64 -0.49 -15.22
CA GLY A 140 -20.96 0.93 -15.19
C GLY A 140 -19.75 1.79 -14.78
N THR A 141 -18.96 1.33 -13.80
CA THR A 141 -17.75 2.07 -13.36
C THR A 141 -16.69 2.10 -14.45
N LEU A 142 -16.56 1.04 -15.25
CA LEU A 142 -15.65 0.99 -16.38
C LEU A 142 -16.02 2.02 -17.45
N MET A 143 -17.30 2.16 -17.75
CA MET A 143 -17.77 3.14 -18.71
C MET A 143 -17.50 4.59 -18.21
N VAL A 144 -17.80 4.88 -16.97
CA VAL A 144 -17.51 6.17 -16.33
C VAL A 144 -16.01 6.45 -16.32
N TYR A 145 -15.18 5.50 -15.96
CA TYR A 145 -13.72 5.63 -16.01
C TYR A 145 -13.21 6.00 -17.40
N ARG A 146 -13.68 5.27 -18.44
CA ARG A 146 -13.29 5.55 -19.82
C ARG A 146 -13.68 6.96 -20.25
N LEU A 147 -14.92 7.37 -19.95
CA LEU A 147 -15.41 8.71 -20.25
C LEU A 147 -14.54 9.78 -19.57
N LEU A 148 -14.31 9.67 -18.27
CA LEU A 148 -13.51 10.63 -17.51
C LEU A 148 -12.06 10.69 -18.02
N ARG A 149 -11.49 9.56 -18.42
CA ARG A 149 -10.12 9.49 -18.94
C ARG A 149 -9.99 10.20 -20.30
N VAL A 150 -10.92 9.96 -21.21
CA VAL A 150 -10.84 10.47 -22.62
C VAL A 150 -11.23 11.93 -22.72
N THR A 151 -12.23 12.38 -21.98
CA THR A 151 -12.79 13.74 -22.11
C THR A 151 -11.99 14.83 -21.38
N GLY A 152 -10.98 14.48 -20.62
CA GLY A 152 -10.25 15.43 -19.77
C GLY A 152 -11.02 15.89 -18.52
N ILE A 153 -12.30 15.52 -18.39
CA ILE A 153 -13.13 15.83 -17.20
C ILE A 153 -12.50 15.22 -15.94
N GLY A 154 -11.95 14.00 -16.03
CA GLY A 154 -11.24 13.36 -14.92
C GLY A 154 -10.07 14.19 -14.41
N ARG A 155 -9.30 14.84 -15.31
CA ARG A 155 -8.22 15.77 -14.94
C ARG A 155 -8.75 17.00 -14.21
N LEU A 156 -9.85 17.57 -14.69
CA LEU A 156 -10.48 18.73 -14.06
C LEU A 156 -11.00 18.39 -12.67
N LEU A 157 -11.73 17.27 -12.52
CA LEU A 157 -12.25 16.81 -11.24
C LEU A 157 -11.10 16.51 -10.26
N PHE A 158 -10.05 15.86 -10.73
CA PHE A 158 -8.87 15.60 -9.91
C PHE A 158 -8.21 16.92 -9.46
N GLY A 159 -8.15 17.94 -10.31
CA GLY A 159 -7.63 19.27 -9.93
C GLY A 159 -8.41 19.92 -8.78
N ILE A 160 -9.72 19.61 -8.65
CA ILE A 160 -10.51 20.05 -7.50
C ILE A 160 -10.15 19.22 -6.26
N LEU A 161 -10.04 17.91 -6.40
CA LEU A 161 -9.67 17.00 -5.30
C LEU A 161 -8.23 17.23 -4.81
N ALA A 162 -7.33 17.62 -5.69
CA ALA A 162 -5.92 17.91 -5.40
C ALA A 162 -5.69 19.30 -4.76
N ARG A 163 -6.75 20.05 -4.44
CA ARG A 163 -6.63 21.31 -3.68
C ARG A 163 -6.17 21.00 -2.25
N ARG A 164 -5.27 21.83 -1.73
CA ARG A 164 -4.68 21.62 -0.39
C ARG A 164 -5.73 21.39 0.70
N GLN A 165 -6.79 22.18 0.70
CA GLN A 165 -7.89 22.06 1.67
C GLN A 165 -8.64 20.72 1.57
N VAL A 166 -8.78 20.16 0.36
CA VAL A 166 -9.46 18.87 0.14
C VAL A 166 -8.55 17.74 0.58
N ILE A 167 -7.26 17.80 0.26
CA ILE A 167 -6.24 16.84 0.72
C ILE A 167 -6.18 16.84 2.26
N HIS A 168 -6.11 18.02 2.88
CA HIS A 168 -6.13 18.14 4.33
C HIS A 168 -7.37 17.46 4.95
N ARG A 169 -8.57 17.77 4.43
CA ARG A 169 -9.82 17.15 4.90
C ARG A 169 -9.84 15.63 4.74
N PHE A 170 -9.29 15.13 3.64
CA PHE A 170 -9.18 13.69 3.42
C PHE A 170 -8.22 13.05 4.44
N ILE A 171 -7.03 13.63 4.63
CA ILE A 171 -6.05 13.14 5.61
C ILE A 171 -6.65 13.19 7.02
N ALA A 172 -7.32 14.27 7.38
CA ALA A 172 -7.99 14.39 8.68
C ALA A 172 -9.08 13.33 8.94
N GLN A 173 -9.61 12.71 7.90
CA GLN A 173 -10.60 11.63 8.04
C GLN A 173 -9.99 10.25 8.30
N ILE A 174 -8.75 10.03 7.89
CA ILE A 174 -8.05 8.74 8.03
C ILE A 174 -7.17 8.68 9.29
N PHE A 175 -6.97 9.82 9.97
CA PHE A 175 -6.32 9.90 11.27
C PHE A 175 -7.34 9.79 12.40
N ALA A 176 -7.00 9.12 13.49
CA ALA A 176 -7.79 9.12 14.73
C ALA A 176 -7.79 10.50 15.37
N ASP A 177 -6.63 11.18 15.37
CA ASP A 177 -6.46 12.54 15.87
C ASP A 177 -5.89 13.45 14.75
N PRO A 178 -6.74 14.29 14.12
CA PRO A 178 -6.32 15.22 13.08
C PRO A 178 -5.26 16.25 13.52
N GLU A 179 -5.14 16.55 14.82
CA GLU A 179 -4.14 17.49 15.32
C GLU A 179 -2.72 16.91 15.27
N ARG A 180 -2.60 15.59 15.16
CA ARG A 180 -1.34 14.86 15.07
C ARG A 180 -0.81 14.68 13.65
N ILE A 181 -1.48 15.22 12.63
CA ILE A 181 -1.03 15.13 11.24
C ILE A 181 0.31 15.85 11.09
N PRO A 182 1.40 15.16 10.69
CA PRO A 182 2.68 15.83 10.49
C PRO A 182 2.60 16.81 9.32
N ALA A 183 2.99 18.07 9.55
CA ALA A 183 2.91 19.13 8.53
C ALA A 183 3.72 18.80 7.25
N ASP A 184 4.83 18.08 7.40
CA ASP A 184 5.65 17.65 6.28
C ASP A 184 5.00 16.53 5.48
N TYR A 185 4.27 15.62 6.13
CA TYR A 185 3.47 14.59 5.50
C TYR A 185 2.37 15.21 4.63
N GLU A 186 1.55 16.10 5.19
CA GLU A 186 0.50 16.80 4.44
C GLU A 186 1.06 17.58 3.24
N ARG A 187 2.17 18.30 3.46
CA ARG A 187 2.83 19.07 2.40
C ARG A 187 3.32 18.19 1.27
N TYR A 188 3.89 17.04 1.59
CA TYR A 188 4.34 16.06 0.61
C TYR A 188 3.17 15.49 -0.19
N CYS A 189 2.11 15.06 0.49
CA CYS A 189 0.87 14.57 -0.13
C CYS A 189 0.31 15.58 -1.13
N TRP A 190 0.21 16.84 -0.74
CA TRP A 190 -0.24 17.89 -1.65
C TRP A 190 0.66 18.06 -2.88
N ARG A 191 1.99 18.11 -2.68
CA ARG A 191 2.95 18.26 -3.79
C ARG A 191 2.89 17.10 -4.78
N THR A 192 2.72 15.88 -4.30
CA THR A 192 2.60 14.68 -5.13
C THR A 192 1.40 14.77 -6.07
N CYS A 193 0.29 15.31 -5.61
CA CYS A 193 -0.92 15.52 -6.43
C CYS A 193 -0.76 16.59 -7.53
N GLN A 194 0.23 17.48 -7.42
CA GLN A 194 0.42 18.55 -8.42
C GLN A 194 1.26 18.12 -9.63
N GLN A 195 1.81 16.90 -9.62
CA GLN A 195 2.68 16.43 -10.70
C GLN A 195 1.91 16.13 -11.99
N PRO A 196 2.53 16.30 -13.16
CA PRO A 196 1.92 15.93 -14.44
C PRO A 196 1.49 14.45 -14.44
N GLY A 197 0.25 14.18 -14.84
CA GLY A 197 -0.29 12.82 -14.88
C GLY A 197 -0.74 12.25 -13.54
N ALA A 198 -0.64 12.99 -12.42
CA ALA A 198 -1.01 12.51 -11.08
C ALA A 198 -2.49 12.07 -10.94
N PHE A 199 -3.36 12.46 -11.84
CA PHE A 199 -4.78 12.07 -11.85
C PHE A 199 -5.02 10.64 -12.38
N ARG A 200 -4.11 10.06 -13.16
CA ARG A 200 -4.35 8.85 -13.96
C ARG A 200 -4.60 7.62 -13.09
N ALA A 201 -3.67 7.30 -12.21
CA ALA A 201 -3.79 6.15 -11.30
C ALA A 201 -4.88 6.36 -10.23
N PRO A 202 -5.00 7.53 -9.55
CA PRO A 202 -6.12 7.80 -8.64
C PRO A 202 -7.49 7.72 -9.31
N LEU A 203 -7.64 8.09 -10.57
CA LEU A 203 -8.90 7.93 -11.31
C LEU A 203 -9.27 6.45 -11.46
N ALA A 204 -8.29 5.58 -11.73
CA ALA A 204 -8.50 4.13 -11.77
C ALA A 204 -8.85 3.57 -10.37
N PHE A 205 -8.21 4.10 -9.31
CA PHE A 205 -8.52 3.73 -7.92
C PHE A 205 -9.97 4.02 -7.56
N VAL A 206 -10.44 5.26 -7.73
CA VAL A 206 -11.83 5.63 -7.36
C VAL A 206 -12.88 4.93 -8.22
N SER A 207 -12.50 4.45 -9.41
CA SER A 207 -13.39 3.63 -10.26
C SER A 207 -13.43 2.15 -9.87
N GLY A 208 -12.71 1.73 -8.83
CA GLY A 208 -12.62 0.35 -8.37
C GLY A 208 -11.76 -0.58 -9.23
N ARG A 209 -11.10 -0.07 -10.28
CA ARG A 209 -10.29 -0.89 -11.22
C ARG A 209 -9.04 -1.49 -10.58
N LEU A 210 -8.57 -0.90 -9.48
CA LEU A 210 -7.38 -1.38 -8.79
C LEU A 210 -7.68 -2.51 -7.81
N ASN A 211 -8.95 -2.84 -7.54
CA ASN A 211 -9.26 -3.99 -6.69
C ASN A 211 -9.02 -5.30 -7.46
N ASP A 212 -8.35 -6.25 -6.81
CA ASP A 212 -8.22 -7.61 -7.34
C ASP A 212 -9.38 -8.48 -6.82
N PRO A 213 -10.26 -8.97 -7.70
CA PRO A 213 -11.41 -9.78 -7.28
C PRO A 213 -11.02 -11.13 -6.66
N ARG A 214 -9.78 -11.58 -6.85
CA ARG A 214 -9.25 -12.83 -6.31
C ARG A 214 -8.85 -12.70 -4.83
N ALA A 215 -8.59 -11.47 -4.35
CA ALA A 215 -8.02 -11.22 -3.03
C ALA A 215 -8.80 -11.87 -1.89
N GLY A 216 -10.15 -11.79 -1.93
CA GLY A 216 -10.99 -12.37 -0.87
C GLY A 216 -10.80 -13.87 -0.70
N GLY A 217 -10.63 -14.62 -1.80
CA GLY A 217 -10.32 -16.05 -1.77
C GLY A 217 -8.86 -16.34 -1.41
N ALA A 218 -7.95 -15.47 -1.82
CA ALA A 218 -6.52 -15.64 -1.61
C ALA A 218 -6.14 -15.61 -0.11
N TYR A 219 -6.81 -14.79 0.71
CA TYR A 219 -6.58 -14.78 2.17
C TYR A 219 -6.75 -16.17 2.81
N ALA A 220 -7.74 -16.94 2.37
CA ALA A 220 -7.97 -18.27 2.91
C ALA A 220 -6.93 -19.31 2.45
N GLN A 221 -6.19 -19.01 1.38
CA GLN A 221 -5.20 -19.91 0.77
C GLN A 221 -3.76 -19.59 1.16
N LEU A 222 -3.54 -18.52 1.93
CA LEU A 222 -2.20 -18.14 2.37
C LEU A 222 -1.57 -19.21 3.25
N THR A 223 -0.35 -19.57 2.93
CA THR A 223 0.51 -20.45 3.74
C THR A 223 1.67 -19.73 4.39
N ASN A 224 1.86 -18.45 4.04
CA ASN A 224 2.87 -17.60 4.67
C ASN A 224 2.31 -17.00 5.98
N GLU A 225 3.14 -16.94 7.02
CA GLU A 225 2.79 -16.21 8.23
C GLU A 225 2.44 -14.76 7.88
N THR A 226 1.24 -14.32 8.23
CA THR A 226 0.71 -13.01 7.83
C THR A 226 0.11 -12.27 9.01
N LEU A 227 0.56 -11.03 9.23
CA LEU A 227 0.03 -10.12 10.24
C LEU A 227 -0.90 -9.10 9.60
N LEU A 228 -2.12 -8.99 10.12
CA LEU A 228 -3.09 -7.96 9.80
C LEU A 228 -3.05 -6.90 10.91
N ALA A 229 -2.53 -5.71 10.64
CA ALA A 229 -2.42 -4.63 11.61
C ALA A 229 -3.44 -3.53 11.31
N PHE A 230 -4.19 -3.09 12.33
CA PHE A 230 -5.21 -2.07 12.22
C PHE A 230 -5.02 -1.01 13.31
N GLY A 231 -5.47 0.22 13.06
CA GLY A 231 -5.77 1.13 14.17
C GLY A 231 -7.06 0.73 14.90
N ASP A 232 -7.28 1.26 16.09
CA ASP A 232 -8.51 1.04 16.88
C ASP A 232 -9.70 1.90 16.41
N GLN A 233 -9.44 2.95 15.61
CA GLN A 233 -10.43 3.90 15.11
C GLN A 233 -10.40 4.02 13.57
N PRO A 234 -10.42 2.90 12.82
CA PRO A 234 -10.31 2.95 11.37
C PRO A 234 -11.62 3.41 10.72
N ARG A 235 -11.51 4.13 9.61
CA ARG A 235 -12.65 4.58 8.82
C ARG A 235 -12.87 3.76 7.55
N PHE A 236 -11.79 3.36 6.91
CA PHE A 236 -11.80 2.73 5.59
C PHE A 236 -11.40 1.25 5.60
N THR A 237 -11.25 0.66 6.79
CA THR A 237 -11.00 -0.78 6.94
C THR A 237 -12.03 -1.43 7.87
N ASP A 238 -12.00 -2.75 7.95
CA ASP A 238 -12.98 -3.54 8.69
C ASP A 238 -12.28 -4.58 9.58
N PRO A 239 -11.72 -4.16 10.74
CA PRO A 239 -11.05 -5.09 11.66
C PRO A 239 -11.95 -6.23 12.13
N ALA A 240 -13.26 -5.97 12.31
CA ALA A 240 -14.20 -6.99 12.74
C ALA A 240 -14.34 -8.11 11.70
N ALA A 241 -14.33 -7.77 10.40
CA ALA A 241 -14.37 -8.77 9.33
C ALA A 241 -13.07 -9.60 9.25
N SER A 242 -11.95 -9.11 9.75
CA SER A 242 -10.69 -9.86 9.78
C SER A 242 -10.74 -11.05 10.73
N GLN A 243 -11.58 -11.01 11.77
CA GLN A 243 -11.73 -12.11 12.73
C GLN A 243 -12.18 -13.41 12.05
N ALA A 244 -13.06 -13.31 11.06
CA ALA A 244 -13.48 -14.48 10.29
C ALA A 244 -12.34 -15.08 9.44
N LEU A 245 -11.45 -14.23 8.91
CA LEU A 245 -10.26 -14.68 8.17
C LEU A 245 -9.26 -15.36 9.09
N VAL A 246 -8.98 -14.77 10.25
CA VAL A 246 -8.06 -15.35 11.25
C VAL A 246 -8.61 -16.68 11.78
N ALA A 247 -9.92 -16.78 12.01
CA ALA A 247 -10.53 -18.04 12.43
C ALA A 247 -10.49 -19.13 11.36
N ALA A 248 -10.45 -18.76 10.09
CA ALA A 248 -10.43 -19.69 8.95
C ALA A 248 -9.02 -20.09 8.50
N ASN A 249 -7.98 -19.34 8.89
CA ASN A 249 -6.59 -19.61 8.48
C ASN A 249 -5.61 -19.30 9.63
N GLU A 250 -4.97 -20.35 10.16
CA GLU A 250 -4.03 -20.28 11.29
C GLU A 250 -2.75 -19.49 10.98
N GLN A 251 -2.43 -19.24 9.72
CA GLN A 251 -1.31 -18.41 9.30
C GLN A 251 -1.59 -16.91 9.49
N LEU A 252 -2.84 -16.53 9.67
CA LEU A 252 -3.24 -15.15 9.87
C LEU A 252 -3.30 -14.80 11.35
N ARG A 253 -2.73 -13.66 11.69
CA ARG A 253 -2.86 -13.03 13.01
C ARG A 253 -3.37 -11.60 12.82
N ALA A 254 -4.17 -11.10 13.74
CA ALA A 254 -4.62 -9.72 13.73
C ALA A 254 -4.17 -9.00 14.99
N VAL A 255 -3.78 -7.73 14.84
CA VAL A 255 -3.39 -6.85 15.94
C VAL A 255 -4.04 -5.50 15.75
N THR A 256 -4.39 -4.86 16.86
CA THR A 256 -4.92 -3.50 16.88
C THR A 256 -3.90 -2.59 17.55
N ILE A 257 -3.59 -1.46 16.92
CA ILE A 257 -2.73 -0.39 17.44
C ILE A 257 -3.66 0.67 18.03
N GLU A 258 -3.48 0.96 19.29
CA GLU A 258 -4.33 1.92 20.02
C GLU A 258 -4.09 3.37 19.57
N HIS A 259 -5.10 4.20 19.68
CA HIS A 259 -5.05 5.62 19.32
C HIS A 259 -4.59 5.89 17.89
N ALA A 260 -5.04 5.06 16.95
CA ALA A 260 -4.72 5.18 15.54
C ALA A 260 -5.93 4.93 14.63
N GLY A 261 -5.98 5.66 13.52
CA GLY A 261 -6.93 5.49 12.43
C GLY A 261 -6.47 4.47 11.39
N ASP A 262 -6.61 4.84 10.11
CA ASP A 262 -6.20 3.97 8.99
C ASP A 262 -4.69 3.99 8.71
N LEU A 263 -3.91 4.88 9.37
CA LEU A 263 -2.46 5.02 9.21
C LEU A 263 -1.69 4.82 10.54
N PRO A 264 -1.81 3.67 11.22
CA PRO A 264 -1.16 3.45 12.50
C PRO A 264 0.35 3.64 12.46
N GLN A 265 1.01 3.34 11.35
CA GLN A 265 2.46 3.53 11.15
C GLN A 265 2.89 5.02 11.08
N VAL A 266 1.94 5.95 10.90
CA VAL A 266 2.19 7.39 10.95
C VAL A 266 1.78 7.98 12.29
N GLU A 267 0.65 7.49 12.85
CA GLU A 267 0.06 8.02 14.09
C GLU A 267 0.77 7.46 15.34
N GLN A 268 1.14 6.18 15.31
CA GLN A 268 1.82 5.45 16.39
C GLN A 268 3.06 4.72 15.84
N PRO A 269 4.08 5.46 15.33
CA PRO A 269 5.19 4.86 14.59
C PRO A 269 6.03 3.88 15.43
N ASP A 270 6.28 4.18 16.69
CA ASP A 270 7.12 3.35 17.55
C ASP A 270 6.41 2.05 17.96
N GLU A 271 5.12 2.12 18.31
CA GLU A 271 4.32 0.95 18.63
C GLU A 271 4.15 0.06 17.40
N THR A 272 3.77 0.65 16.27
CA THR A 272 3.64 -0.09 15.00
C THR A 272 4.96 -0.76 14.62
N ALA A 273 6.08 -0.05 14.75
CA ALA A 273 7.39 -0.62 14.45
C ALA A 273 7.75 -1.79 15.37
N THR A 274 7.44 -1.67 16.67
CA THR A 274 7.69 -2.75 17.65
C THR A 274 6.92 -4.02 17.29
N VAL A 275 5.65 -3.90 16.98
CA VAL A 275 4.78 -5.01 16.61
C VAL A 275 5.24 -5.65 15.28
N VAL A 276 5.48 -4.83 14.27
CA VAL A 276 5.91 -5.30 12.94
C VAL A 276 7.27 -5.99 13.02
N GLU A 277 8.24 -5.40 13.73
CA GLU A 277 9.57 -5.97 13.85
C GLU A 277 9.57 -7.29 14.65
N ALA A 278 8.79 -7.37 15.74
CA ALA A 278 8.64 -8.61 16.51
C ALA A 278 8.09 -9.74 15.62
N PHE A 279 7.04 -9.44 14.85
CA PHE A 279 6.48 -10.40 13.90
C PHE A 279 7.48 -10.82 12.82
N LEU A 280 8.15 -9.87 12.17
CA LEU A 280 9.12 -10.15 11.12
C LEU A 280 10.34 -10.94 11.63
N ARG A 281 10.69 -10.89 12.93
CA ARG A 281 11.74 -11.73 13.57
C ARG A 281 11.26 -13.14 13.90
N GLY A 282 9.97 -13.42 13.82
CA GLY A 282 9.40 -14.71 14.23
C GLY A 282 9.18 -14.84 15.73
N ALA A 283 9.15 -13.72 16.45
CA ALA A 283 8.68 -13.72 17.82
C ALA A 283 7.16 -13.92 17.84
N SER A 284 6.67 -14.78 18.73
CA SER A 284 5.23 -14.84 19.00
C SER A 284 4.82 -13.49 19.59
N ALA A 285 3.92 -12.77 18.90
CA ALA A 285 3.33 -11.55 19.41
C ALA A 285 2.32 -11.85 20.51
#